data_2731c02a3e9767c4ae16566571d80ef5
#
_entry.id   2731c02a3e9767c4ae16566571d80ef5
#
_cell.length_a   1.000
_cell.length_b   1.000
_cell.length_c   1.000
_cell.angle_alpha   90.00
_cell.angle_beta   90.00
_cell.angle_gamma   90.00
#
_symmetry.space_group_name_H-M   'P 1'
#
loop_
_entity.id
_entity.type
_entity.pdbx_description
1 polymer ?
#
loop_
_entity_poly.entity_id
_entity_poly.type
_entity_poly.pdbx_seq_one_letter_code
_entity_poly.pdbx_strand_id
1 'polypeptide(L)'
;MRLAVLAGLAASLVLSACAAGAPPPPPPPPNQPTYPAPPPGPGASSGAALMDWRGVITATDRDRYQRRDAAWSLALQQARRQTGSGDLASLGDLTDPRAAFAPVVPPVGDYRCRTVKLGSQGGEEGLGYVVYGWFACRIEQTPRGLKFSKLTGSQRPSGLLFPETDRHMVFLGSVALAAEPPANTYGRRPDRDVVATLERIGDRRWRLVIPWPQNESNLDLIELVPA
;
A
#
# COMPACT_ATOMS: atom_id res chain seq x y z
N MET A 1 40.62 47.50 -28.53
CA MET A 1 42.12 47.45 -28.37
C MET A 1 42.50 46.19 -27.59
N ARG A 2 43.25 45.35 -28.30
CA ARG A 2 44.20 44.31 -27.84
C ARG A 2 43.72 43.13 -26.96
N LEU A 3 43.65 41.98 -27.67
CA LEU A 3 43.84 40.61 -27.30
C LEU A 3 45.00 40.36 -26.33
N ALA A 4 44.82 39.37 -25.47
CA ALA A 4 45.90 38.48 -25.02
C ALA A 4 45.34 37.08 -24.82
N VAL A 5 45.77 36.18 -25.68
CA VAL A 5 45.61 34.71 -25.63
C VAL A 5 46.74 34.18 -24.76
N LEU A 6 46.41 33.33 -23.77
CA LEU A 6 47.42 32.51 -23.10
C LEU A 6 47.01 31.04 -23.22
N ALA A 7 47.80 30.34 -24.01
CA ALA A 7 47.76 28.89 -24.17
C ALA A 7 48.44 28.24 -22.95
N GLY A 8 47.75 27.32 -22.27
CA GLY A 8 48.30 26.45 -21.20
C GLY A 8 48.37 25.02 -21.69
N LEU A 9 49.59 24.48 -21.81
CA LEU A 9 49.91 23.08 -22.11
C LEU A 9 49.47 22.21 -20.93
N ALA A 10 48.61 21.25 -21.17
CA ALA A 10 48.32 20.17 -20.23
C ALA A 10 49.25 18.97 -20.54
N ALA A 11 50.15 18.66 -19.62
CA ALA A 11 50.98 17.46 -19.64
C ALA A 11 50.19 16.29 -19.05
N SER A 12 49.95 15.25 -19.88
CA SER A 12 49.32 14.01 -19.46
C SER A 12 50.38 13.09 -18.83
N LEU A 13 50.26 12.86 -17.51
CA LEU A 13 51.02 11.81 -16.82
C LEU A 13 50.21 10.51 -16.91
N VAL A 14 50.78 9.53 -17.62
CA VAL A 14 50.29 8.15 -17.66
C VAL A 14 50.89 7.41 -16.47
N LEU A 15 50.10 7.10 -15.44
CA LEU A 15 50.49 6.17 -14.37
C LEU A 15 50.19 4.75 -14.81
N SER A 16 51.21 3.96 -15.12
CA SER A 16 51.10 2.50 -15.23
C SER A 16 50.98 1.89 -13.85
N ALA A 17 49.81 1.38 -13.49
CA ALA A 17 49.59 0.59 -12.29
C ALA A 17 49.94 -0.88 -12.58
N CYS A 18 51.06 -1.38 -12.02
CA CYS A 18 51.37 -2.80 -11.97
C CYS A 18 50.36 -3.49 -11.03
N ALA A 19 49.52 -4.35 -11.59
CA ALA A 19 48.67 -5.24 -10.80
C ALA A 19 49.55 -6.35 -10.16
N ALA A 20 49.87 -6.21 -8.89
CA ALA A 20 50.38 -7.31 -8.10
C ALA A 20 49.28 -8.33 -7.84
N GLY A 21 49.41 -9.54 -8.40
CA GLY A 21 48.47 -10.64 -8.16
C GLY A 21 48.42 -10.99 -6.67
N ALA A 22 47.25 -11.19 -6.14
CA ALA A 22 47.04 -11.66 -4.78
C ALA A 22 47.69 -13.07 -4.60
N PRO A 23 48.32 -13.36 -3.45
CA PRO A 23 48.85 -14.67 -3.17
C PRO A 23 47.74 -15.73 -3.12
N PRO A 24 48.01 -16.97 -3.53
CA PRO A 24 47.02 -18.05 -3.44
C PRO A 24 46.63 -18.32 -1.98
N PRO A 25 45.39 -18.73 -1.73
CA PRO A 25 44.94 -19.06 -0.38
C PRO A 25 45.74 -20.26 0.19
N PRO A 26 45.97 -20.31 1.51
CA PRO A 26 46.67 -21.42 2.14
C PRO A 26 45.90 -22.73 1.95
N PRO A 27 46.60 -23.88 1.88
CA PRO A 27 45.94 -25.19 1.79
C PRO A 27 45.10 -25.46 3.05
N PRO A 28 43.99 -26.17 2.93
CA PRO A 28 43.17 -26.53 4.09
C PRO A 28 43.94 -27.44 5.05
N PRO A 29 43.70 -27.31 6.37
CA PRO A 29 44.36 -28.16 7.36
C PRO A 29 43.99 -29.64 7.16
N PRO A 30 44.92 -30.57 7.29
CA PRO A 30 44.63 -32.00 7.25
C PRO A 30 43.80 -32.40 8.48
N ASN A 31 42.74 -33.21 8.27
CA ASN A 31 41.83 -33.76 9.27
C ASN A 31 40.73 -32.83 9.82
N GLN A 32 39.85 -32.35 8.96
CA GLN A 32 38.49 -32.05 9.43
C GLN A 32 37.63 -33.31 9.24
N PRO A 33 36.88 -33.75 10.28
CA PRO A 33 35.92 -34.82 10.11
C PRO A 33 34.86 -34.37 9.10
N THR A 34 34.65 -35.14 8.05
CA THR A 34 33.58 -34.97 7.08
C THR A 34 32.27 -35.28 7.77
N TYR A 35 31.60 -34.24 8.29
CA TYR A 35 30.19 -34.38 8.70
C TYR A 35 29.35 -34.59 7.41
N PRO A 36 28.49 -35.62 7.37
CA PRO A 36 27.51 -35.72 6.29
C PRO A 36 26.70 -34.40 6.24
N ALA A 37 26.51 -33.90 5.02
CA ALA A 37 25.66 -32.71 4.84
C ALA A 37 24.31 -32.94 5.53
N PRO A 38 23.78 -31.98 6.30
CA PRO A 38 22.46 -32.11 6.89
C PRO A 38 21.47 -32.41 5.77
N PRO A 39 20.47 -33.29 6.02
CA PRO A 39 19.45 -33.56 5.02
C PRO A 39 18.84 -32.21 4.58
N PRO A 40 18.52 -32.03 3.28
CA PRO A 40 17.85 -30.83 2.84
C PRO A 40 16.63 -30.63 3.74
N GLY A 41 16.60 -29.50 4.46
CA GLY A 41 15.46 -29.11 5.28
C GLY A 41 14.19 -29.24 4.44
N PRO A 42 13.01 -29.49 5.05
CA PRO A 42 11.75 -29.60 4.35
C PRO A 42 11.68 -28.40 3.41
N GLY A 43 11.64 -28.69 2.10
CA GLY A 43 11.83 -27.72 1.04
C GLY A 43 11.05 -26.46 1.34
N ALA A 44 11.69 -25.32 1.25
CA ALA A 44 11.03 -24.03 1.24
C ALA A 44 9.85 -24.20 0.28
N SER A 45 8.65 -24.21 0.84
CA SER A 45 7.40 -24.30 0.09
C SER A 45 7.53 -23.34 -1.07
N SER A 46 7.43 -23.88 -2.29
CA SER A 46 7.39 -23.08 -3.51
C SER A 46 6.40 -21.96 -3.24
N GLY A 47 6.91 -20.76 -2.94
CA GLY A 47 6.05 -19.62 -2.69
C GLY A 47 5.15 -19.51 -3.91
N ALA A 48 3.87 -19.78 -3.74
CA ALA A 48 2.90 -19.53 -4.79
C ALA A 48 3.21 -18.11 -5.27
N ALA A 49 3.63 -17.96 -6.52
CA ALA A 49 4.02 -16.67 -7.06
C ALA A 49 2.87 -15.71 -6.74
N LEU A 50 3.13 -14.72 -5.88
CA LEU A 50 2.10 -13.76 -5.49
C LEU A 50 1.55 -13.18 -6.78
N MET A 51 0.26 -13.33 -7.01
CA MET A 51 -0.38 -12.83 -8.23
C MET A 51 -0.10 -11.33 -8.33
N ASP A 52 0.42 -10.89 -9.46
CA ASP A 52 0.60 -9.46 -9.72
C ASP A 52 -0.79 -8.81 -9.84
N TRP A 53 -1.08 -7.87 -8.94
CA TRP A 53 -2.33 -7.13 -8.95
C TRP A 53 -2.61 -6.43 -10.29
N ARG A 54 -1.55 -6.09 -11.05
CA ARG A 54 -1.67 -5.44 -12.36
C ARG A 54 -2.35 -6.30 -13.40
N GLY A 55 -2.27 -7.63 -13.24
CA GLY A 55 -2.99 -8.60 -14.08
C GLY A 55 -4.42 -8.87 -13.60
N VAL A 56 -4.77 -8.44 -12.38
CA VAL A 56 -6.09 -8.69 -11.78
C VAL A 56 -7.01 -7.46 -11.84
N ILE A 57 -6.44 -6.26 -11.73
CA ILE A 57 -7.19 -5.01 -11.66
C ILE A 57 -8.03 -4.75 -12.91
N THR A 58 -9.31 -4.40 -12.73
CA THR A 58 -10.20 -4.01 -13.85
C THR A 58 -9.76 -2.67 -14.47
N ALA A 59 -10.16 -2.40 -15.70
CA ALA A 59 -9.82 -1.14 -16.37
C ALA A 59 -10.37 0.09 -15.62
N THR A 60 -11.59 0.00 -15.11
CA THR A 60 -12.23 1.08 -14.33
C THR A 60 -11.46 1.36 -13.03
N ASP A 61 -11.07 0.32 -12.31
CA ASP A 61 -10.34 0.50 -11.05
C ASP A 61 -8.89 0.92 -11.28
N ARG A 62 -8.30 0.53 -12.41
CA ARG A 62 -6.98 1.06 -12.82
C ARG A 62 -7.02 2.58 -13.01
N ASP A 63 -8.06 3.10 -13.65
CA ASP A 63 -8.26 4.54 -13.79
C ASP A 63 -8.44 5.23 -12.43
N ARG A 64 -9.29 4.70 -11.55
CA ARG A 64 -9.45 5.21 -10.18
C ARG A 64 -8.14 5.23 -9.40
N TYR A 65 -7.39 4.13 -9.48
CA TYR A 65 -6.10 4.00 -8.82
C TYR A 65 -5.06 5.00 -9.33
N GLN A 66 -4.99 5.21 -10.63
CA GLN A 66 -4.08 6.19 -11.24
C GLN A 66 -4.40 7.63 -10.84
N ARG A 67 -5.69 7.94 -10.63
CA ARG A 67 -6.17 9.27 -10.23
C ARG A 67 -6.28 9.47 -8.70
N ARG A 68 -5.66 8.59 -7.88
CA ARG A 68 -5.78 8.65 -6.41
C ARG A 68 -5.31 9.99 -5.82
N ASP A 69 -4.28 10.61 -6.38
CA ASP A 69 -3.76 11.89 -5.90
C ASP A 69 -4.74 13.04 -6.17
N ALA A 70 -5.47 12.96 -7.28
CA ALA A 70 -6.55 13.89 -7.57
C ALA A 70 -7.74 13.70 -6.62
N ALA A 71 -8.07 12.44 -6.25
CA ALA A 71 -9.08 12.14 -5.25
C ALA A 71 -8.72 12.77 -3.89
N TRP A 72 -7.49 12.60 -3.42
CA TRP A 72 -6.97 13.22 -2.20
C TRP A 72 -7.11 14.74 -2.24
N SER A 73 -6.62 15.36 -3.32
CA SER A 73 -6.61 16.82 -3.47
C SER A 73 -8.03 17.40 -3.41
N LEU A 74 -8.95 16.83 -4.20
CA LEU A 74 -10.33 17.29 -4.25
C LEU A 74 -11.06 17.06 -2.92
N ALA A 75 -10.94 15.85 -2.36
CA ALA A 75 -11.61 15.49 -1.13
C ALA A 75 -11.19 16.35 0.06
N LEU A 76 -9.89 16.60 0.23
CA LEU A 76 -9.39 17.48 1.28
C LEU A 76 -9.79 18.95 1.06
N GLN A 77 -9.85 19.41 -0.19
CA GLN A 77 -10.31 20.75 -0.51
C GLN A 77 -11.77 20.94 -0.06
N GLN A 78 -12.65 19.99 -0.39
CA GLN A 78 -14.05 20.01 0.00
C GLN A 78 -14.21 19.87 1.53
N ALA A 79 -13.49 18.94 2.16
CA ALA A 79 -13.55 18.75 3.61
C ALA A 79 -13.16 20.00 4.42
N ARG A 80 -12.33 20.88 3.86
CA ARG A 80 -11.95 22.16 4.50
C ARG A 80 -12.94 23.28 4.28
N ARG A 81 -13.76 23.21 3.25
CA ARG A 81 -14.67 24.30 2.83
C ARG A 81 -16.12 24.05 3.19
N GLN A 82 -16.52 22.80 3.29
CA GLN A 82 -17.89 22.39 3.47
C GLN A 82 -18.16 21.91 4.90
N THR A 83 -19.41 22.00 5.32
CA THR A 83 -19.85 21.41 6.58
C THR A 83 -19.65 19.90 6.55
N GLY A 84 -19.31 19.31 7.67
CA GLY A 84 -19.13 17.88 7.84
C GLY A 84 -19.77 17.35 9.11
N SER A 85 -19.66 16.05 9.32
CA SER A 85 -20.15 15.34 10.49
C SER A 85 -19.03 14.59 11.20
N GLY A 86 -18.88 14.80 12.50
CA GLY A 86 -17.83 14.24 13.34
C GLY A 86 -16.61 15.16 13.49
N ASP A 87 -15.58 14.66 14.20
CA ASP A 87 -14.37 15.43 14.49
C ASP A 87 -13.25 15.09 13.50
N LEU A 88 -13.17 15.85 12.41
CA LEU A 88 -12.11 15.70 11.40
C LEU A 88 -10.72 16.06 11.93
N ALA A 89 -10.65 17.06 12.81
CA ALA A 89 -9.37 17.56 13.31
C ALA A 89 -8.64 16.52 14.18
N SER A 90 -9.36 15.65 14.88
CA SER A 90 -8.79 14.59 15.72
C SER A 90 -8.16 13.45 14.93
N LEU A 91 -8.32 13.39 13.61
CA LEU A 91 -7.87 12.24 12.81
C LEU A 91 -6.36 12.23 12.55
N GLY A 92 -5.70 13.40 12.60
CA GLY A 92 -4.25 13.54 12.43
C GLY A 92 -3.74 12.85 11.15
N ASP A 93 -2.76 11.97 11.30
CA ASP A 93 -2.11 11.25 10.18
C ASP A 93 -3.08 10.46 9.27
N LEU A 94 -4.27 10.13 9.77
CA LEU A 94 -5.27 9.46 8.94
C LEU A 94 -5.63 10.28 7.69
N THR A 95 -5.62 11.60 7.80
CA THR A 95 -5.97 12.55 6.73
C THR A 95 -4.75 13.24 6.09
N ASP A 96 -3.52 12.88 6.47
CA ASP A 96 -2.30 13.37 5.81
C ASP A 96 -1.90 12.41 4.66
N PRO A 97 -1.95 12.84 3.39
CA PRO A 97 -1.55 12.00 2.26
C PRO A 97 -0.10 11.48 2.32
N ARG A 98 0.76 12.11 3.14
CA ARG A 98 2.19 11.78 3.25
C ARG A 98 2.54 10.93 4.46
N ALA A 99 1.56 10.49 5.24
CA ALA A 99 1.80 9.78 6.49
C ALA A 99 2.31 8.33 6.33
N ALA A 100 2.30 7.78 5.11
CA ALA A 100 2.70 6.39 4.87
C ALA A 100 4.18 6.12 5.13
N PHE A 101 4.50 5.04 5.89
CA PHE A 101 5.87 4.59 6.12
C PHE A 101 6.01 3.05 6.15
N ALA A 102 7.25 2.57 5.98
CA ALA A 102 7.59 1.15 5.97
C ALA A 102 7.81 0.58 7.39
N PRO A 103 7.62 -0.74 7.58
CA PRO A 103 7.00 -1.69 6.67
C PRO A 103 5.48 -1.62 6.73
N VAL A 104 4.82 -1.82 5.57
CA VAL A 104 3.36 -1.67 5.46
C VAL A 104 2.58 -2.89 5.94
N VAL A 105 3.15 -4.10 5.84
CA VAL A 105 2.42 -5.37 6.04
C VAL A 105 1.78 -5.44 7.43
N PRO A 106 0.45 -5.50 7.51
CA PRO A 106 -0.25 -5.60 8.77
C PRO A 106 -0.20 -7.04 9.31
N PRO A 107 -0.14 -7.26 10.63
CA PRO A 107 -0.32 -8.59 11.21
C PRO A 107 -1.71 -9.15 10.94
N VAL A 108 -1.81 -10.48 10.84
CA VAL A 108 -3.11 -11.16 10.82
C VAL A 108 -3.80 -11.04 12.18
N GLY A 109 -5.13 -10.93 12.17
CA GLY A 109 -5.90 -10.81 13.42
C GLY A 109 -7.17 -10.00 13.26
N ASP A 110 -7.82 -9.77 14.38
CA ASP A 110 -9.00 -8.92 14.49
C ASP A 110 -8.58 -7.45 14.66
N TYR A 111 -9.37 -6.57 14.07
CA TYR A 111 -9.16 -5.13 14.08
C TYR A 111 -10.46 -4.40 14.43
N ARG A 112 -10.32 -3.27 15.07
CA ARG A 112 -11.33 -2.23 15.03
C ARG A 112 -11.01 -1.33 13.82
N CYS A 113 -12.05 -0.96 13.09
CA CYS A 113 -11.89 -0.06 11.95
C CYS A 113 -12.98 1.01 11.95
N ARG A 114 -12.67 2.19 11.44
CA ARG A 114 -13.68 3.24 11.20
C ARG A 114 -13.52 3.80 9.80
N THR A 115 -14.65 4.16 9.20
CA THR A 115 -14.69 4.79 7.89
C THR A 115 -14.74 6.31 8.07
N VAL A 116 -13.97 7.02 7.25
CA VAL A 116 -14.07 8.46 7.08
C VAL A 116 -14.32 8.73 5.61
N LYS A 117 -15.42 9.37 5.29
CA LYS A 117 -15.73 9.80 3.93
C LYS A 117 -15.28 11.25 3.76
N LEU A 118 -14.56 11.56 2.70
CA LEU A 118 -14.04 12.88 2.40
C LEU A 118 -14.51 13.35 1.02
N GLY A 119 -14.96 14.58 0.97
CA GLY A 119 -15.56 15.19 -0.21
C GLY A 119 -16.92 14.60 -0.56
N SER A 120 -17.59 15.18 -1.54
CA SER A 120 -18.89 14.77 -2.02
C SER A 120 -18.94 14.75 -3.54
N GLN A 121 -19.51 13.67 -4.11
CA GLN A 121 -19.82 13.58 -5.53
C GLN A 121 -21.00 14.50 -5.90
N GLY A 122 -21.82 14.89 -4.94
CA GLY A 122 -22.87 15.91 -5.09
C GLY A 122 -22.32 17.35 -5.12
N GLY A 123 -21.02 17.55 -5.14
CA GLY A 123 -20.39 18.87 -5.19
C GLY A 123 -20.60 19.66 -3.90
N GLU A 124 -20.98 20.94 -4.02
CA GLU A 124 -21.13 21.86 -2.88
C GLU A 124 -22.36 21.59 -2.00
N GLU A 125 -23.35 20.88 -2.49
CA GLU A 125 -24.56 20.53 -1.74
C GLU A 125 -24.37 19.36 -0.77
N GLY A 126 -23.28 18.61 -0.90
CA GLY A 126 -22.96 17.47 -0.05
C GLY A 126 -22.14 17.84 1.18
N LEU A 127 -22.04 16.89 2.13
CA LEU A 127 -21.13 17.02 3.26
C LEU A 127 -19.67 16.92 2.79
N GLY A 128 -18.83 17.84 3.28
CA GLY A 128 -17.40 17.81 2.99
C GLY A 128 -16.68 16.63 3.63
N TYR A 129 -17.22 16.10 4.74
CA TYR A 129 -16.72 14.89 5.38
C TYR A 129 -17.77 14.27 6.32
N VAL A 130 -17.61 12.95 6.53
CA VAL A 130 -18.34 12.19 7.55
C VAL A 130 -17.40 11.24 8.26
N VAL A 131 -17.29 11.35 9.58
CA VAL A 131 -16.50 10.45 10.44
C VAL A 131 -17.47 9.48 11.11
N TYR A 132 -17.35 8.20 10.78
CA TYR A 132 -18.18 7.14 11.37
C TYR A 132 -17.57 6.59 12.68
N GLY A 133 -18.37 5.86 13.43
CA GLY A 133 -17.91 5.10 14.58
C GLY A 133 -17.06 3.87 14.21
N TRP A 134 -16.72 3.09 15.23
CA TRP A 134 -15.90 1.89 15.07
C TRP A 134 -16.72 0.65 14.69
N PHE A 135 -16.15 -0.16 13.83
CA PHE A 135 -16.68 -1.42 13.33
C PHE A 135 -15.69 -2.55 13.57
N ALA A 136 -16.14 -3.80 13.43
CA ALA A 136 -15.26 -4.97 13.41
C ALA A 136 -14.68 -5.18 12.02
N CYS A 137 -13.37 -5.44 11.97
CA CYS A 137 -12.62 -5.77 10.77
C CYS A 137 -11.69 -6.95 11.06
N ARG A 138 -11.18 -7.59 10.01
CA ARG A 138 -10.23 -8.69 10.11
C ARG A 138 -9.22 -8.68 8.98
N ILE A 139 -7.98 -9.05 9.29
CA ILE A 139 -6.96 -9.42 8.32
C ILE A 139 -6.65 -10.90 8.54
N GLU A 140 -6.73 -11.69 7.49
CA GLU A 140 -6.50 -13.12 7.52
C GLU A 140 -5.55 -13.58 6.43
N GLN A 141 -4.76 -14.63 6.71
CA GLN A 141 -3.95 -15.30 5.73
C GLN A 141 -4.82 -16.29 4.95
N THR A 142 -4.78 -16.22 3.64
CA THR A 142 -5.47 -17.15 2.75
C THR A 142 -4.45 -17.81 1.80
N PRO A 143 -4.81 -18.89 1.11
CA PRO A 143 -3.95 -19.48 0.07
C PRO A 143 -3.59 -18.51 -1.06
N ARG A 144 -4.34 -17.42 -1.23
CA ARG A 144 -4.12 -16.40 -2.25
C ARG A 144 -3.40 -15.14 -1.73
N GLY A 145 -2.98 -15.11 -0.46
CA GLY A 145 -2.35 -14.00 0.19
C GLY A 145 -3.19 -13.41 1.33
N LEU A 146 -2.80 -12.24 1.81
CA LEU A 146 -3.54 -11.53 2.85
C LEU A 146 -4.89 -11.05 2.32
N LYS A 147 -5.91 -11.18 3.16
CA LYS A 147 -7.26 -10.69 2.88
C LYS A 147 -7.70 -9.76 3.99
N PHE A 148 -8.21 -8.59 3.62
CA PHE A 148 -8.92 -7.68 4.51
C PHE A 148 -10.44 -7.86 4.35
N SER A 149 -11.16 -7.80 5.48
CA SER A 149 -12.63 -7.80 5.51
C SER A 149 -13.16 -6.86 6.58
N LYS A 150 -14.06 -5.97 6.21
CA LYS A 150 -14.92 -5.24 7.15
C LYS A 150 -16.15 -6.10 7.46
N LEU A 151 -16.33 -6.45 8.73
CA LEU A 151 -17.31 -7.46 9.15
C LEU A 151 -18.67 -6.86 9.49
N THR A 152 -18.71 -5.61 9.98
CA THR A 152 -19.93 -4.96 10.42
C THR A 152 -20.16 -3.62 9.73
N GLY A 153 -21.36 -3.08 9.84
CA GLY A 153 -21.81 -1.84 9.19
C GLY A 153 -22.48 -2.08 7.84
N SER A 154 -23.01 -1.02 7.24
CA SER A 154 -23.80 -1.07 6.01
C SER A 154 -22.96 -1.20 4.73
N GLN A 155 -21.70 -0.81 4.75
CA GLN A 155 -20.76 -0.97 3.64
C GLN A 155 -19.60 -1.84 4.14
N ARG A 156 -19.48 -3.06 3.59
CA ARG A 156 -18.52 -4.06 4.07
C ARG A 156 -17.62 -4.52 2.92
N PRO A 157 -16.55 -3.77 2.62
CA PRO A 157 -15.55 -4.20 1.66
C PRO A 157 -14.78 -5.43 2.17
N SER A 158 -14.52 -6.36 1.25
CA SER A 158 -13.68 -7.54 1.49
C SER A 158 -12.89 -7.87 0.23
N GLY A 159 -11.60 -8.18 0.36
CA GLY A 159 -10.74 -8.44 -0.79
C GLY A 159 -9.30 -8.77 -0.41
N LEU A 160 -8.48 -9.01 -1.42
CA LEU A 160 -7.08 -9.37 -1.27
C LEU A 160 -6.18 -8.13 -1.21
N LEU A 161 -5.10 -8.27 -0.44
CA LEU A 161 -4.01 -7.31 -0.32
C LEU A 161 -2.81 -7.83 -1.11
N PHE A 162 -2.36 -7.08 -2.09
CA PHE A 162 -1.24 -7.42 -2.95
C PHE A 162 -0.04 -6.52 -2.63
N PRO A 163 1.17 -7.05 -2.47
CA PRO A 163 2.36 -6.23 -2.32
C PRO A 163 2.55 -5.28 -3.51
N GLU A 164 2.97 -4.04 -3.23
CA GLU A 164 3.35 -3.07 -4.26
C GLU A 164 4.73 -2.48 -3.97
N THR A 165 4.89 -1.89 -2.78
CA THR A 165 6.16 -1.35 -2.28
C THR A 165 6.34 -1.73 -0.81
N ASP A 166 7.41 -1.31 -0.18
CA ASP A 166 7.59 -1.45 1.28
C ASP A 166 6.61 -0.60 2.11
N ARG A 167 5.98 0.42 1.50
CA ARG A 167 5.05 1.36 2.12
C ARG A 167 3.60 1.18 1.70
N HIS A 168 3.34 0.46 0.60
CA HIS A 168 2.02 0.33 0.00
C HIS A 168 1.70 -1.10 -0.37
N MET A 169 0.47 -1.52 -0.07
CA MET A 169 -0.16 -2.71 -0.67
C MET A 169 -1.41 -2.28 -1.44
N VAL A 170 -1.70 -2.93 -2.56
CA VAL A 170 -2.93 -2.69 -3.32
C VAL A 170 -4.02 -3.62 -2.81
N PHE A 171 -5.17 -3.08 -2.48
CA PHE A 171 -6.39 -3.82 -2.16
C PHE A 171 -7.26 -3.91 -3.40
N LEU A 172 -7.66 -5.12 -3.77
CA LEU A 172 -8.68 -5.38 -4.77
C LEU A 172 -9.78 -6.23 -4.14
N GLY A 173 -10.96 -5.66 -4.05
CA GLY A 173 -12.08 -6.28 -3.37
C GLY A 173 -13.43 -5.85 -3.91
N SER A 174 -14.47 -6.28 -3.22
CA SER A 174 -15.86 -5.91 -3.52
C SER A 174 -16.58 -5.52 -2.24
N VAL A 175 -17.59 -4.66 -2.34
CA VAL A 175 -18.39 -4.21 -1.20
C VAL A 175 -19.74 -4.95 -1.16
N ALA A 176 -20.09 -5.50 0.00
CA ALA A 176 -21.46 -5.89 0.33
C ALA A 176 -22.19 -4.72 1.00
N LEU A 177 -23.44 -4.51 0.65
CA LEU A 177 -24.26 -3.44 1.18
C LEU A 177 -25.36 -3.98 2.10
N ALA A 178 -25.66 -3.24 3.17
CA ALA A 178 -26.75 -3.52 4.12
C ALA A 178 -26.78 -5.01 4.54
N ALA A 179 -27.90 -5.71 4.31
CA ALA A 179 -28.12 -7.11 4.66
C ALA A 179 -27.65 -8.09 3.56
N GLU A 180 -26.95 -7.63 2.53
CA GLU A 180 -26.41 -8.53 1.51
C GLU A 180 -25.47 -9.59 2.14
N PRO A 181 -25.36 -10.78 1.52
CA PRO A 181 -24.36 -11.76 1.91
C PRO A 181 -22.94 -11.19 1.76
N PRO A 182 -21.90 -11.88 2.26
CA PRO A 182 -20.51 -11.44 2.10
C PRO A 182 -20.20 -11.02 0.67
N ALA A 183 -19.33 -10.01 0.53
CA ALA A 183 -19.00 -9.42 -0.77
C ALA A 183 -18.59 -10.46 -1.82
N ASN A 184 -19.01 -10.23 -3.05
CA ASN A 184 -18.64 -11.05 -4.19
C ASN A 184 -17.12 -11.03 -4.46
N THR A 185 -16.68 -11.96 -5.30
CA THR A 185 -15.31 -11.92 -5.82
C THR A 185 -15.11 -10.67 -6.67
N TYR A 186 -13.98 -9.99 -6.50
CA TYR A 186 -13.55 -8.85 -7.30
C TYR A 186 -13.65 -9.15 -8.81
N GLY A 187 -14.08 -8.15 -9.58
CA GLY A 187 -14.26 -8.25 -11.05
C GLY A 187 -15.56 -8.90 -11.49
N ARG A 188 -16.44 -9.32 -10.57
CA ARG A 188 -17.74 -9.93 -10.89
C ARG A 188 -18.89 -8.91 -10.98
N ARG A 189 -18.77 -7.84 -10.21
CA ARG A 189 -19.80 -6.80 -10.16
C ARG A 189 -19.10 -5.43 -10.16
N PRO A 190 -18.96 -4.80 -11.32
CA PRO A 190 -18.27 -3.52 -11.46
C PRO A 190 -18.83 -2.41 -10.56
N ASP A 191 -20.13 -2.45 -10.25
CA ASP A 191 -20.80 -1.54 -9.32
C ASP A 191 -20.47 -1.79 -7.85
N ARG A 192 -19.76 -2.86 -7.54
CA ARG A 192 -19.32 -3.27 -6.21
C ARG A 192 -17.81 -3.34 -6.06
N ASP A 193 -17.09 -3.33 -7.17
CA ASP A 193 -15.63 -3.44 -7.15
C ASP A 193 -15.00 -2.23 -6.46
N VAL A 194 -13.97 -2.51 -5.68
CA VAL A 194 -13.24 -1.53 -4.86
C VAL A 194 -11.75 -1.72 -5.05
N VAL A 195 -11.08 -0.68 -5.47
CA VAL A 195 -9.61 -0.57 -5.39
C VAL A 195 -9.22 0.36 -4.25
N ALA A 196 -8.15 0.01 -3.53
CA ALA A 196 -7.57 0.87 -2.51
C ALA A 196 -6.06 0.68 -2.38
N THR A 197 -5.41 1.62 -1.70
CA THR A 197 -4.05 1.47 -1.20
C THR A 197 -4.10 1.24 0.30
N LEU A 198 -3.48 0.17 0.79
CA LEU A 198 -3.22 0.00 2.21
C LEU A 198 -1.89 0.65 2.55
N GLU A 199 -1.87 1.45 3.61
CA GLU A 199 -0.71 2.20 4.11
C GLU A 199 -0.59 2.04 5.62
N ARG A 200 0.64 1.99 6.14
CA ARG A 200 0.90 2.10 7.57
C ARG A 200 1.10 3.58 7.92
N ILE A 201 0.38 4.07 8.92
CA ILE A 201 0.40 5.48 9.37
C ILE A 201 0.70 5.64 10.87
N GLY A 202 1.12 4.58 11.53
CA GLY A 202 1.48 4.56 12.95
C GLY A 202 2.03 3.20 13.36
N ASP A 203 2.55 3.05 14.56
CA ASP A 203 3.18 1.80 15.03
C ASP A 203 2.23 0.59 14.92
N ARG A 204 0.99 0.80 15.28
CA ARG A 204 -0.09 -0.20 15.19
C ARG A 204 -1.33 0.40 14.51
N ARG A 205 -1.11 1.16 13.43
CA ARG A 205 -2.18 1.90 12.77
C ARG A 205 -1.98 1.88 11.26
N TRP A 206 -3.01 1.45 10.56
CA TRP A 206 -3.05 1.40 9.10
C TRP A 206 -4.26 2.15 8.58
N ARG A 207 -4.25 2.46 7.28
CA ARG A 207 -5.42 2.94 6.57
C ARG A 207 -5.54 2.29 5.20
N LEU A 208 -6.78 2.02 4.77
CA LEU A 208 -7.11 1.83 3.36
C LEU A 208 -7.56 3.17 2.78
N VAL A 209 -6.97 3.54 1.67
CA VAL A 209 -7.29 4.74 0.89
C VAL A 209 -8.05 4.30 -0.34
N ILE A 210 -9.34 4.56 -0.42
CA ILE A 210 -10.24 4.18 -1.51
C ILE A 210 -10.52 5.43 -2.36
N PRO A 211 -9.84 5.63 -3.49
CA PRO A 211 -10.08 6.78 -4.35
C PRO A 211 -11.33 6.57 -5.21
N TRP A 212 -12.11 7.62 -5.40
CA TRP A 212 -13.28 7.63 -6.26
C TRP A 212 -14.22 6.45 -5.98
N PRO A 213 -14.68 6.26 -4.72
CA PRO A 213 -15.62 5.18 -4.41
C PRO A 213 -16.86 5.27 -5.30
N GLN A 214 -17.64 4.19 -5.38
CA GLN A 214 -18.80 4.11 -6.27
C GLN A 214 -19.86 5.17 -6.00
N ASN A 215 -19.99 5.60 -4.74
CA ASN A 215 -21.06 6.51 -4.32
C ASN A 215 -20.60 7.48 -3.22
N GLU A 216 -21.30 8.58 -3.09
CA GLU A 216 -21.28 9.55 -2.00
C GLU A 216 -20.05 10.45 -1.97
N SER A 217 -18.87 9.93 -1.65
CA SER A 217 -17.63 10.66 -1.43
C SER A 217 -16.66 10.60 -2.60
N ASN A 218 -15.68 11.49 -2.60
CA ASN A 218 -14.56 11.45 -3.56
C ASN A 218 -13.38 10.60 -3.06
N LEU A 219 -13.31 10.40 -1.74
CA LEU A 219 -12.29 9.57 -1.09
C LEU A 219 -12.87 8.95 0.18
N ASP A 220 -12.72 7.64 0.33
CA ASP A 220 -12.98 6.97 1.60
C ASP A 220 -11.67 6.53 2.24
N LEU A 221 -11.56 6.74 3.54
CA LEU A 221 -10.49 6.21 4.38
C LEU A 221 -11.07 5.18 5.32
N ILE A 222 -10.44 4.01 5.42
CA ILE A 222 -10.77 3.05 6.48
C ILE A 222 -9.54 2.92 7.37
N GLU A 223 -9.63 3.49 8.57
CA GLU A 223 -8.62 3.33 9.60
C GLU A 223 -8.70 1.93 10.21
N LEU A 224 -7.55 1.32 10.49
CA LEU A 224 -7.43 0.03 11.15
C LEU A 224 -6.49 0.13 12.35
N VAL A 225 -6.94 -0.35 13.50
CA VAL A 225 -6.14 -0.58 14.70
C VAL A 225 -6.41 -1.98 15.22
N PRO A 226 -5.40 -2.77 15.64
CA PRO A 226 -5.63 -4.08 16.24
C PRO A 226 -6.63 -4.01 17.40
N ALA A 227 -7.50 -5.00 17.50
CA ALA A 227 -8.54 -5.09 18.53
C ALA A 227 -7.97 -5.39 19.91
#